data_ea9c0499f2e3a34db4bee47d230032f1
#
_entry.id   ea9c0499f2e3a34db4bee47d230032f1
#
_cell.length_a   1.000
_cell.length_b   1.000
_cell.length_c   1.000
_cell.angle_alpha   90.00
_cell.angle_beta   90.00
_cell.angle_gamma   90.00
#
_symmetry.space_group_name_H-M   'P 1'
#
loop_
_entity.id
_entity.type
_entity.pdbx_description
1 polymer ?
#
loop_
_entity_poly.entity_id
_entity_poly.type
_entity_poly.pdbx_seq_one_letter_code
_entity_poly.pdbx_strand_id
1 'polypeptide(L)'
;MNKRPSLTKIEEEYKKDLFSDDDRMYIIKEIIDELDDLDKALLIVYADEMSMAKTGKKFNVSPATIHSNIKRIRNIIKEKL
;
A
#
# COMPACT_ATOMS: atom_id res chain seq x y z
N MET A 1 -5.55 -4.25 28.30
CA MET A 1 -4.20 -3.97 27.81
C MET A 1 -4.26 -3.42 26.39
N ASN A 2 -3.70 -2.28 26.20
CA ASN A 2 -3.69 -1.66 24.87
C ASN A 2 -2.61 -2.29 24.03
N LYS A 3 -3.03 -2.91 22.95
CA LYS A 3 -2.09 -3.46 21.97
C LYS A 3 -2.23 -2.70 20.69
N ARG A 4 -1.11 -2.28 20.15
CA ARG A 4 -1.10 -1.73 18.80
C ARG A 4 -1.45 -2.86 17.84
N PRO A 5 -2.21 -2.57 16.77
CA PRO A 5 -2.40 -3.57 15.73
C PRO A 5 -1.04 -4.04 15.24
N SER A 6 -0.92 -5.32 15.00
CA SER A 6 0.32 -5.85 14.44
C SER A 6 0.49 -5.31 13.02
N LEU A 7 1.74 -5.23 12.57
CA LEU A 7 2.03 -4.82 11.20
C LEU A 7 1.32 -5.72 10.19
N THR A 8 1.19 -7.02 10.52
CA THR A 8 0.47 -7.98 9.69
C THR A 8 -1.00 -7.61 9.52
N LYS A 9 -1.67 -7.19 10.61
CA LYS A 9 -3.05 -6.75 10.54
C LYS A 9 -3.22 -5.49 9.68
N ILE A 10 -2.30 -4.55 9.83
CA ILE A 10 -2.30 -3.33 9.02
C ILE A 10 -2.12 -3.69 7.55
N GLU A 11 -1.21 -4.59 7.24
CA GLU A 11 -0.97 -5.04 5.88
C GLU A 11 -2.19 -5.73 5.27
N GLU A 12 -2.88 -6.57 6.03
CA GLU A 12 -4.09 -7.23 5.57
C GLU A 12 -5.18 -6.21 5.21
N GLU A 13 -5.35 -5.20 6.05
CA GLU A 13 -6.32 -4.14 5.80
C GLU A 13 -5.97 -3.36 4.53
N TYR A 14 -4.70 -3.01 4.34
CA TYR A 14 -4.27 -2.28 3.14
C TYR A 14 -4.40 -3.13 1.89
N LYS A 15 -4.07 -4.41 1.95
CA LYS A 15 -4.23 -5.32 0.83
C LYS A 15 -5.69 -5.42 0.40
N LYS A 16 -6.59 -5.50 1.38
CA LYS A 16 -8.02 -5.54 1.11
C LYS A 16 -8.52 -4.28 0.42
N ASP A 17 -8.04 -3.11 0.87
CA ASP A 17 -8.43 -1.83 0.30
C ASP A 17 -7.82 -1.57 -1.07
N LEU A 18 -6.56 -1.97 -1.26
CA LEU A 18 -5.79 -1.62 -2.47
C LEU A 18 -5.86 -2.68 -3.56
N PHE A 19 -6.04 -3.94 -3.19
CA PHE A 19 -5.92 -5.08 -4.11
C PHE A 19 -7.13 -6.01 -4.09
N SER A 20 -8.31 -5.49 -3.72
CA SER A 20 -9.51 -6.33 -3.73
C SER A 20 -9.96 -6.62 -5.17
N ASP A 21 -10.59 -7.78 -5.35
CA ASP A 21 -11.07 -8.24 -6.66
C ASP A 21 -12.48 -7.74 -6.98
N ASP A 22 -12.94 -6.66 -6.34
CA ASP A 22 -14.26 -6.13 -6.62
C ASP A 22 -14.24 -5.18 -7.82
N ASP A 23 -15.41 -4.64 -8.17
CA ASP A 23 -15.57 -3.77 -9.34
C ASP A 23 -14.77 -2.47 -9.24
N ARG A 24 -14.33 -2.10 -8.03
CA ARG A 24 -13.52 -0.90 -7.85
C ARG A 24 -12.08 -1.08 -8.30
N MET A 25 -11.64 -2.31 -8.49
CA MET A 25 -10.27 -2.58 -8.92
C MET A 25 -9.92 -1.88 -10.24
N TYR A 26 -10.89 -1.79 -11.13
CA TYR A 26 -10.72 -1.10 -12.39
C TYR A 26 -10.42 0.40 -12.17
N ILE A 27 -11.20 1.03 -11.29
CA ILE A 27 -11.03 2.45 -10.95
C ILE A 27 -9.72 2.67 -10.21
N ILE A 28 -9.37 1.76 -9.31
CA ILE A 28 -8.12 1.83 -8.56
C ILE A 28 -6.91 1.79 -9.50
N LYS A 29 -6.94 0.95 -10.52
CA LYS A 29 -5.86 0.89 -11.50
C LYS A 29 -5.67 2.22 -12.23
N GLU A 30 -6.76 2.88 -12.60
CA GLU A 30 -6.68 4.19 -13.24
C GLU A 30 -6.06 5.24 -12.32
N ILE A 31 -6.43 5.22 -11.04
CA ILE A 31 -5.88 6.14 -10.04
C ILE A 31 -4.40 5.88 -9.84
N ILE A 32 -4.00 4.61 -9.76
CA ILE A 32 -2.59 4.24 -9.61
C ILE A 32 -1.77 4.73 -10.79
N ASP A 33 -2.30 4.65 -12.00
CA ASP A 33 -1.60 5.13 -13.20
C ASP A 33 -1.35 6.63 -13.18
N GLU A 34 -2.13 7.38 -12.41
CA GLU A 34 -1.94 8.82 -12.25
C GLU A 34 -0.96 9.20 -11.15
N LEU A 35 -0.51 8.25 -10.35
CA LEU A 35 0.44 8.51 -9.27
C LEU A 35 1.83 8.82 -9.81
N ASP A 36 2.66 9.47 -8.98
CA ASP A 36 4.06 9.67 -9.28
C ASP A 36 4.77 8.34 -9.50
N ASP A 37 5.80 8.35 -10.33
CA ASP A 37 6.55 7.13 -10.66
C ASP A 37 7.08 6.42 -9.43
N LEU A 38 7.55 7.18 -8.43
CA LEU A 38 8.05 6.59 -7.20
C LEU A 38 6.93 5.89 -6.42
N ASP A 39 5.76 6.51 -6.34
CA ASP A 39 4.61 5.92 -5.66
C ASP A 39 4.11 4.66 -6.38
N LYS A 40 4.09 4.70 -7.72
CA LYS A 40 3.76 3.50 -8.51
C LYS A 40 4.74 2.37 -8.25
N ALA A 41 6.04 2.67 -8.28
CA ALA A 41 7.07 1.67 -8.04
C ALA A 41 6.91 1.04 -6.66
N LEU A 42 6.62 1.86 -5.66
CA LEU A 42 6.43 1.38 -4.30
C LEU A 42 5.22 0.44 -4.20
N LEU A 43 4.10 0.80 -4.83
CA LEU A 43 2.92 -0.05 -4.83
C LEU A 43 3.16 -1.36 -5.58
N ILE A 44 3.85 -1.30 -6.72
CA ILE A 44 4.16 -2.50 -7.50
C ILE A 44 5.02 -3.46 -6.69
N VAL A 45 6.07 -2.96 -6.04
CA VAL A 45 6.93 -3.80 -5.21
C VAL A 45 6.17 -4.32 -4.00
N TYR A 46 5.37 -3.49 -3.36
CA TYR A 46 4.57 -3.93 -2.23
C TYR A 46 3.56 -5.02 -2.64
N ALA A 47 2.91 -4.87 -3.78
CA ALA A 47 1.99 -5.88 -4.28
C ALA A 47 2.69 -7.21 -4.57
N ASP A 48 3.91 -7.14 -5.08
CA ASP A 48 4.72 -8.33 -5.39
C ASP A 48 5.22 -9.02 -4.11
N GLU A 49 5.79 -8.25 -3.20
CA GLU A 49 6.39 -8.78 -1.98
C GLU A 49 5.35 -9.12 -0.91
N MET A 50 4.22 -8.42 -0.91
CA MET A 50 3.15 -8.58 0.06
C MET A 50 3.62 -8.39 1.51
N SER A 51 4.68 -7.62 1.71
CA SER A 51 5.28 -7.38 3.02
C SER A 51 5.97 -6.03 3.05
N MET A 52 5.69 -5.25 4.09
CA MET A 52 6.36 -3.95 4.28
C MET A 52 7.84 -4.13 4.59
N ALA A 53 8.20 -5.17 5.32
CA ALA A 53 9.59 -5.45 5.63
C ALA A 53 10.40 -5.76 4.37
N LYS A 54 9.88 -6.63 3.51
CA LYS A 54 10.55 -6.99 2.26
C LYS A 54 10.59 -5.81 1.28
N THR A 55 9.51 -5.06 1.21
CA THR A 55 9.46 -3.85 0.39
C THR A 55 10.49 -2.83 0.87
N GLY A 56 10.58 -2.64 2.19
CA GLY A 56 11.57 -1.74 2.77
C GLY A 56 12.99 -2.13 2.42
N LYS A 57 13.29 -3.41 2.42
CA LYS A 57 14.62 -3.88 2.01
C LYS A 57 14.95 -3.52 0.57
N LYS A 58 13.98 -3.64 -0.32
CA LYS A 58 14.19 -3.32 -1.74
C LYS A 58 14.44 -1.83 -1.96
N PHE A 59 13.82 -0.97 -1.18
CA PHE A 59 14.02 0.48 -1.26
C PHE A 59 15.08 0.99 -0.27
N ASN A 60 15.66 0.10 0.53
CA ASN A 60 16.66 0.44 1.54
C ASN A 60 16.12 1.42 2.58
N VAL A 61 14.90 1.20 3.03
CA VAL A 61 14.22 2.00 4.05
C VAL A 61 13.56 1.09 5.08
N SER A 62 13.17 1.65 6.22
CA SER A 62 12.51 0.86 7.27
C SER A 62 11.07 0.49 6.88
N PRO A 63 10.52 -0.58 7.47
CA PRO A 63 9.11 -0.91 7.28
C PRO A 63 8.16 0.23 7.69
N ALA A 64 8.53 1.00 8.71
CA ALA A 64 7.73 2.15 9.14
C ALA A 64 7.63 3.21 8.05
N THR A 65 8.71 3.45 7.31
CA THR A 65 8.71 4.37 6.18
C THR A 65 7.79 3.86 5.07
N ILE A 66 7.83 2.56 4.78
CA ILE A 66 6.93 1.96 3.80
C ILE A 66 5.48 2.10 4.27
N HIS A 67 5.20 1.84 5.54
CA HIS A 67 3.86 1.99 6.10
C HIS A 67 3.32 3.41 5.91
N SER A 68 4.13 4.42 6.23
CA SER A 68 3.73 5.82 6.08
C SER A 68 3.40 6.16 4.63
N ASN A 69 4.22 5.70 3.70
CA ASN A 69 4.00 5.95 2.27
C ASN A 69 2.78 5.22 1.74
N ILE A 70 2.59 3.97 2.12
CA ILE A 70 1.41 3.19 1.69
C ILE A 70 0.14 3.83 2.26
N LYS A 71 0.17 4.28 3.51
CA LYS A 71 -0.97 4.98 4.12
C LYS A 71 -1.33 6.25 3.34
N ARG A 72 -0.33 7.03 2.95
CA ARG A 72 -0.52 8.24 2.16
C ARG A 72 -1.14 7.92 0.80
N ILE A 73 -0.61 6.92 0.11
CA ILE A 73 -1.10 6.50 -1.20
C ILE A 73 -2.52 5.96 -1.09
N ARG A 74 -2.81 5.16 -0.07
CA ARG A 74 -4.15 4.65 0.19
C ARG A 74 -5.16 5.79 0.36
N ASN A 75 -4.78 6.82 1.10
CA ASN A 75 -5.65 7.98 1.30
C ASN A 75 -5.90 8.74 0.00
N ILE A 76 -4.88 8.88 -0.84
CA ILE A 76 -5.03 9.50 -2.16
C ILE A 76 -6.03 8.70 -3.00
N ILE A 77 -5.91 7.39 -3.00
CA ILE A 77 -6.82 6.51 -3.74
C ILE A 77 -8.24 6.65 -3.23
N LYS A 78 -8.43 6.64 -1.91
CA LYS A 78 -9.75 6.78 -1.30
C LYS A 78 -10.42 8.12 -1.63
N GLU A 79 -9.66 9.18 -1.67
CA GLU A 79 -10.19 10.50 -2.02
C GLU A 79 -10.70 10.56 -3.46
N LYS A 80 -10.10 9.78 -4.34
CA LYS A 80 -10.47 9.76 -5.76
C LYS A 80 -11.56 8.74 -6.09
N LEU A 81 -11.85 7.85 -5.15
CA LEU A 81 -12.95 6.92 -5.30
C LEU A 81 -14.28 7.60 -4.99
#